data_c884213c3d8bbcb7ebdda3c0742db760
#
_entry.id   c884213c3d8bbcb7ebdda3c0742db760
#
_cell.length_a   1.000
_cell.length_b   1.000
_cell.length_c   1.000
_cell.angle_alpha   90.00
_cell.angle_beta   90.00
_cell.angle_gamma   90.00
#
_symmetry.space_group_name_H-M   'P 1'
#
loop_
_entity.id
_entity.type
_entity.pdbx_description
1 polymer ?
#
loop_
_entity_poly.entity_id
_entity_poly.type
_entity_poly.pdbx_seq_one_letter_code
_entity_poly.pdbx_strand_id
1 'polypeptide(L)'
;QEVKATFFCIGDNIKKHPAIFQKVIESGHSIGNHTFNHLKGWNSRKEEYIKNTLLCEEAINEKTKNLNLKTKIFRPPYGKIKPSQSKVLRKMGYKIIMWDVLSVDYDKEISPEQCLENIIKNTVPGSIIACHDSLKAFKNLEYALPKAIEYLKNKGFVFETIH
;
A
#
# COMPACT_ATOMS: atom_id res chain seq x y z
N GLN A 1 10.40 -14.70 -5.34
CA GLN A 1 11.32 -14.39 -4.21
C GLN A 1 10.72 -14.71 -2.83
N GLU A 2 9.52 -15.28 -2.78
CA GLU A 2 8.84 -15.73 -1.55
C GLU A 2 8.73 -14.68 -0.43
N VAL A 3 8.61 -13.40 -0.81
CA VAL A 3 8.39 -12.30 0.13
C VAL A 3 6.90 -11.97 0.16
N LYS A 4 6.34 -11.82 1.36
CA LYS A 4 4.98 -11.33 1.54
C LYS A 4 5.00 -9.82 1.73
N ALA A 5 3.97 -9.16 1.21
CA ALA A 5 3.81 -7.71 1.26
C ALA A 5 2.42 -7.33 1.76
N THR A 6 2.23 -6.07 2.08
CA THR A 6 0.93 -5.49 2.39
C THR A 6 0.49 -4.60 1.23
N PHE A 7 -0.61 -4.95 0.59
CA PHE A 7 -1.19 -4.18 -0.52
C PHE A 7 -2.28 -3.25 0.00
N PHE A 8 -2.04 -1.95 -0.09
CA PHE A 8 -3.05 -0.93 0.18
C PHE A 8 -3.88 -0.68 -1.08
N CYS A 9 -5.01 -1.37 -1.19
CA CYS A 9 -5.79 -1.45 -2.41
C CYS A 9 -6.76 -0.27 -2.57
N ILE A 10 -6.87 0.24 -3.80
CA ILE A 10 -7.89 1.21 -4.22
C ILE A 10 -9.18 0.44 -4.53
N GLY A 11 -10.31 0.83 -3.91
CA GLY A 11 -11.57 0.11 -4.05
C GLY A 11 -12.09 -0.01 -5.48
N ASP A 12 -11.92 1.04 -6.29
CA ASP A 12 -12.27 1.04 -7.71
C ASP A 12 -11.46 0.00 -8.51
N ASN A 13 -10.16 -0.16 -8.19
CA ASN A 13 -9.32 -1.17 -8.82
C ASN A 13 -9.74 -2.59 -8.42
N ILE A 14 -10.15 -2.81 -7.17
CA ILE A 14 -10.70 -4.11 -6.72
C ILE A 14 -11.92 -4.51 -7.56
N LYS A 15 -12.83 -3.54 -7.82
CA LYS A 15 -14.02 -3.80 -8.63
C LYS A 15 -13.70 -4.03 -10.10
N LYS A 16 -12.76 -3.29 -10.66
CA LYS A 16 -12.36 -3.40 -12.08
C LYS A 16 -11.51 -4.65 -12.36
N HIS A 17 -10.69 -5.05 -11.40
CA HIS A 17 -9.71 -6.13 -11.56
C HIS A 17 -9.80 -7.19 -10.45
N PRO A 18 -10.99 -7.82 -10.24
CA PRO A 18 -11.20 -8.73 -9.13
C PRO A 18 -10.27 -9.95 -9.15
N ALA A 19 -9.88 -10.42 -10.34
CA ALA A 19 -8.96 -11.56 -10.47
C ALA A 19 -7.54 -11.22 -9.96
N ILE A 20 -7.07 -9.97 -10.14
CA ILE A 20 -5.77 -9.53 -9.61
C ILE A 20 -5.86 -9.47 -8.09
N PHE A 21 -6.91 -8.88 -7.54
CA PHE A 21 -7.13 -8.81 -6.10
C PHE A 21 -7.18 -10.20 -5.45
N GLN A 22 -7.86 -11.15 -6.10
CA GLN A 22 -7.92 -12.53 -5.64
C GLN A 22 -6.54 -13.19 -5.60
N LYS A 23 -5.72 -13.01 -6.63
CA LYS A 23 -4.33 -13.50 -6.66
C LYS A 23 -3.49 -12.95 -5.52
N VAL A 24 -3.64 -11.67 -5.16
CA VAL A 24 -2.93 -11.04 -4.04
C VAL A 24 -3.26 -11.77 -2.73
N ILE A 25 -4.54 -12.08 -2.50
CA ILE A 25 -4.99 -12.80 -1.32
C ILE A 25 -4.48 -14.25 -1.32
N GLU A 26 -4.66 -14.98 -2.41
CA GLU A 26 -4.25 -16.38 -2.55
C GLU A 26 -2.74 -16.56 -2.40
N SER A 27 -1.98 -15.54 -2.78
CA SER A 27 -0.53 -15.49 -2.57
C SER A 27 -0.15 -15.22 -1.11
N GLY A 28 -1.09 -15.04 -0.20
CA GLY A 28 -0.86 -14.83 1.24
C GLY A 28 -0.30 -13.45 1.59
N HIS A 29 -0.60 -12.44 0.78
CA HIS A 29 -0.30 -11.05 1.09
C HIS A 29 -1.35 -10.43 2.00
N SER A 30 -0.98 -9.44 2.82
CA SER A 30 -1.92 -8.64 3.60
C SER A 30 -2.58 -7.56 2.76
N ILE A 31 -3.81 -7.20 3.13
CA ILE A 31 -4.62 -6.18 2.43
C ILE A 31 -4.89 -5.01 3.35
N GLY A 32 -4.73 -3.80 2.84
CA GLY A 32 -5.11 -2.55 3.49
C GLY A 32 -5.99 -1.69 2.60
N ASN A 33 -6.65 -0.72 3.22
CA ASN A 33 -7.55 0.23 2.56
C ASN A 33 -6.77 1.46 2.06
N HIS A 34 -6.97 1.86 0.79
CA HIS A 34 -6.35 3.04 0.19
C HIS A 34 -7.37 4.02 -0.42
N THR A 35 -8.55 4.11 0.20
CA THR A 35 -9.74 4.80 -0.32
C THR A 35 -10.33 4.16 -1.58
N PHE A 36 -11.55 4.56 -1.97
CA PHE A 36 -12.19 3.97 -3.15
C PHE A 36 -11.65 4.54 -4.47
N ASN A 37 -11.43 5.87 -4.53
CA ASN A 37 -10.99 6.58 -5.73
C ASN A 37 -9.59 7.20 -5.62
N HIS A 38 -8.72 6.71 -4.72
CA HIS A 38 -7.42 7.31 -4.44
C HIS A 38 -7.52 8.78 -4.03
N LEU A 39 -8.51 9.10 -3.19
CA LEU A 39 -8.90 10.47 -2.86
C LEU A 39 -7.88 11.16 -1.95
N LYS A 40 -7.40 12.34 -2.36
CA LYS A 40 -6.44 13.13 -1.58
C LYS A 40 -7.11 13.81 -0.39
N GLY A 41 -6.77 13.39 0.84
CA GLY A 41 -7.44 13.86 2.06
C GLY A 41 -7.39 15.37 2.25
N TRP A 42 -6.26 16.02 1.94
CA TRP A 42 -6.13 17.48 2.11
C TRP A 42 -7.10 18.30 1.26
N ASN A 43 -7.50 17.78 0.11
CA ASN A 43 -8.38 18.47 -0.84
C ASN A 43 -9.86 18.07 -0.66
N SER A 44 -10.16 17.15 0.28
CA SER A 44 -11.49 16.60 0.46
C SER A 44 -12.13 17.08 1.75
N ARG A 45 -13.47 17.20 1.76
CA ARG A 45 -14.23 17.36 2.99
C ARG A 45 -14.14 16.08 3.83
N LYS A 46 -14.25 16.23 5.13
CA LYS A 46 -14.11 15.10 6.08
C LYS A 46 -15.11 13.98 5.78
N GLU A 47 -16.37 14.34 5.61
CA GLU A 47 -17.47 13.40 5.36
C GLU A 47 -17.27 12.61 4.06
N GLU A 48 -16.88 13.30 3.00
CA GLU A 48 -16.57 12.71 1.70
C GLU A 48 -15.40 11.71 1.79
N TYR A 49 -14.34 12.11 2.49
CA TYR A 49 -13.16 11.25 2.66
C TYR A 49 -13.49 9.97 3.43
N ILE A 50 -14.24 10.10 4.52
CA ILE A 50 -14.68 8.96 5.32
C ILE A 50 -15.60 8.05 4.50
N LYS A 51 -16.59 8.60 3.79
CA LYS A 51 -17.46 7.82 2.89
C LYS A 51 -16.65 7.06 1.84
N ASN A 52 -15.65 7.71 1.23
CA ASN A 52 -14.79 7.09 0.22
C ASN A 52 -13.93 5.95 0.81
N THR A 53 -13.47 6.08 2.06
CA THR A 53 -12.77 5.01 2.78
C THR A 53 -13.71 3.82 3.06
N LEU A 54 -14.94 4.07 3.48
CA LEU A 54 -15.92 3.02 3.75
C LEU A 54 -16.32 2.26 2.48
N LEU A 55 -16.50 2.95 1.35
CA LEU A 55 -16.75 2.30 0.06
C LEU A 55 -15.62 1.34 -0.34
N CYS A 56 -14.37 1.69 -0.02
CA CYS A 56 -13.24 0.77 -0.23
C CYS A 56 -13.30 -0.43 0.72
N GLU A 57 -13.64 -0.21 1.99
CA GLU A 57 -13.84 -1.31 2.95
C GLU A 57 -14.92 -2.28 2.48
N GLU A 58 -16.04 -1.76 1.96
CA GLU A 58 -17.12 -2.58 1.39
C GLU A 58 -16.60 -3.42 0.22
N ALA A 59 -15.83 -2.84 -0.71
CA ALA A 59 -15.25 -3.56 -1.84
C ALA A 59 -14.28 -4.67 -1.40
N ILE A 60 -13.48 -4.43 -0.36
CA ILE A 60 -12.60 -5.44 0.23
C ILE A 60 -13.44 -6.55 0.87
N ASN A 61 -14.38 -6.20 1.73
CA ASN A 61 -15.21 -7.16 2.48
C ASN A 61 -16.04 -8.05 1.55
N GLU A 62 -16.56 -7.47 0.46
CA GLU A 62 -17.32 -8.24 -0.54
C GLU A 62 -16.51 -9.40 -1.12
N LYS A 63 -15.21 -9.20 -1.36
CA LYS A 63 -14.32 -10.20 -1.93
C LYS A 63 -13.70 -11.13 -0.89
N THR A 64 -13.72 -10.75 0.38
CA THR A 64 -13.08 -11.51 1.47
C THR A 64 -14.08 -12.18 2.43
N LYS A 65 -15.37 -12.14 2.14
CA LYS A 65 -16.44 -12.67 2.99
C LYS A 65 -16.18 -14.08 3.54
N ASN A 66 -15.64 -14.95 2.70
CA ASN A 66 -15.39 -16.35 3.04
C ASN A 66 -14.06 -16.59 3.76
N LEU A 67 -13.21 -15.55 3.89
CA LEU A 67 -11.85 -15.68 4.39
C LEU A 67 -11.69 -15.13 5.81
N ASN A 68 -12.75 -14.59 6.40
CA ASN A 68 -12.76 -13.95 7.73
C ASN A 68 -11.66 -12.85 7.88
N LEU A 69 -11.25 -12.26 6.76
CA LEU A 69 -10.24 -11.19 6.71
C LEU A 69 -10.89 -9.85 7.05
N LYS A 70 -10.73 -9.39 8.29
CA LYS A 70 -11.09 -8.04 8.71
C LYS A 70 -9.85 -7.19 8.76
N THR A 71 -9.57 -6.43 7.69
CA THR A 71 -8.47 -5.48 7.74
C THR A 71 -8.94 -4.11 8.24
N LYS A 72 -8.26 -3.59 9.24
CA LYS A 72 -8.44 -2.23 9.76
C LYS A 72 -7.14 -1.42 9.64
N ILE A 73 -6.32 -1.76 8.64
CA ILE A 73 -5.16 -0.94 8.28
C ILE A 73 -5.51 -0.04 7.09
N PHE A 74 -5.07 1.19 7.16
CA PHE A 74 -5.37 2.24 6.20
C PHE A 74 -4.12 3.05 5.87
N ARG A 75 -3.87 3.29 4.59
CA ARG A 75 -2.82 4.21 4.14
C ARG A 75 -3.47 5.36 3.39
N PRO A 76 -3.24 6.62 3.79
CA PRO A 76 -3.82 7.76 3.08
C PRO A 76 -3.13 7.94 1.72
N PRO A 77 -3.90 8.13 0.63
CA PRO A 77 -3.34 8.51 -0.67
C PRO A 77 -2.41 9.72 -0.56
N TYR A 78 -1.28 9.66 -1.24
CA TYR A 78 -0.22 10.69 -1.22
C TYR A 78 0.37 10.98 0.17
N GLY A 79 0.10 10.15 1.19
CA GLY A 79 0.43 10.48 2.58
C GLY A 79 -0.33 11.69 3.15
N LYS A 80 -1.41 12.15 2.50
CA LYS A 80 -2.12 13.40 2.79
C LYS A 80 -3.46 13.14 3.48
N ILE A 81 -3.51 13.33 4.79
CA ILE A 81 -4.71 13.16 5.61
C ILE A 81 -4.84 14.33 6.59
N LYS A 82 -6.06 14.86 6.79
CA LYS A 82 -6.33 15.90 7.78
C LYS A 82 -6.46 15.28 9.18
N PRO A 83 -6.06 16.00 10.27
CA PRO A 83 -6.24 15.52 11.64
C PRO A 83 -7.69 15.11 11.96
N SER A 84 -8.67 15.87 11.45
CA SER A 84 -10.09 15.55 11.64
C SER A 84 -10.51 14.22 10.98
N GLN A 85 -9.98 13.89 9.80
CA GLN A 85 -10.21 12.62 9.09
C GLN A 85 -9.53 11.48 9.83
N SER A 86 -8.26 11.64 10.20
CA SER A 86 -7.48 10.67 10.97
C SER A 86 -8.15 10.32 12.30
N LYS A 87 -8.63 11.31 13.04
CA LYS A 87 -9.34 11.10 14.32
C LYS A 87 -10.59 10.22 14.15
N VAL A 88 -11.37 10.44 13.08
CA VAL A 88 -12.56 9.63 12.80
C VAL A 88 -12.18 8.19 12.45
N LEU A 89 -11.23 8.00 11.52
CA LEU A 89 -10.79 6.66 11.10
C LEU A 89 -10.23 5.85 12.28
N ARG A 90 -9.43 6.49 13.15
CA ARG A 90 -8.91 5.82 14.36
C ARG A 90 -10.04 5.42 15.33
N LYS A 91 -11.08 6.26 15.50
CA LYS A 91 -12.26 5.90 16.31
C LYS A 91 -13.05 4.73 15.70
N MET A 92 -12.96 4.54 14.38
CA MET A 92 -13.55 3.39 13.67
C MET A 92 -12.65 2.14 13.69
N GLY A 93 -11.54 2.19 14.44
CA GLY A 93 -10.61 1.07 14.62
C GLY A 93 -9.50 0.97 13.57
N TYR A 94 -9.37 1.95 12.66
CA TYR A 94 -8.29 1.91 11.68
C TYR A 94 -6.93 2.26 12.29
N LYS A 95 -5.92 1.45 12.00
CA LYS A 95 -4.51 1.79 12.14
C LYS A 95 -4.07 2.55 10.89
N ILE A 96 -3.54 3.76 11.04
CA ILE A 96 -3.06 4.57 9.91
C ILE A 96 -1.59 4.28 9.71
N ILE A 97 -1.26 3.70 8.57
CA ILE A 97 0.06 3.22 8.21
C ILE A 97 0.71 4.19 7.21
N MET A 98 1.82 4.76 7.60
CA MET A 98 2.66 5.59 6.73
C MET A 98 3.85 4.77 6.22
N TRP A 99 4.92 5.42 5.81
CA TRP A 99 6.18 4.83 5.39
C TRP A 99 7.33 5.76 5.79
N ASP A 100 8.51 5.24 5.88
CA ASP A 100 9.76 5.98 6.09
C ASP A 100 10.69 5.84 4.87
N VAL A 101 10.55 4.78 4.07
CA VAL A 101 11.30 4.60 2.83
C VAL A 101 10.37 4.66 1.62
N LEU A 102 10.65 5.58 0.70
CA LEU A 102 9.91 5.73 -0.55
C LEU A 102 10.81 5.38 -1.73
N SER A 103 10.39 4.42 -2.54
CA SER A 103 11.10 4.00 -3.77
C SER A 103 11.17 5.10 -4.84
N VAL A 104 10.15 5.97 -4.88
CA VAL A 104 9.91 6.99 -5.91
C VAL A 104 9.73 6.36 -7.31
N ASP A 105 9.31 5.10 -7.36
CA ASP A 105 9.15 4.28 -8.56
C ASP A 105 8.21 4.89 -9.63
N TYR A 106 7.25 5.70 -9.20
CA TYR A 106 6.27 6.38 -10.05
C TYR A 106 6.82 7.62 -10.78
N ASP A 107 8.01 8.09 -10.43
CA ASP A 107 8.59 9.28 -11.04
C ASP A 107 9.34 8.89 -12.33
N LYS A 108 8.99 9.56 -13.43
CA LYS A 108 9.60 9.29 -14.75
C LYS A 108 10.98 9.88 -14.91
N GLU A 109 11.35 10.83 -14.04
CA GLU A 109 12.63 11.55 -14.07
C GLU A 109 13.74 10.78 -13.37
N ILE A 110 13.42 9.76 -12.56
CA ILE A 110 14.42 8.91 -11.93
C ILE A 110 14.69 7.66 -12.74
N SER A 111 15.93 7.16 -12.68
CA SER A 111 16.29 5.90 -13.29
C SER A 111 15.90 4.70 -12.40
N PRO A 112 15.80 3.49 -12.98
CA PRO A 112 15.61 2.27 -12.20
C PRO A 112 16.68 2.06 -11.13
N GLU A 113 17.93 2.47 -11.39
CA GLU A 113 19.03 2.40 -10.43
C GLU A 113 18.83 3.36 -9.27
N GLN A 114 18.39 4.59 -9.53
CA GLN A 114 18.06 5.56 -8.48
C GLN A 114 16.89 5.06 -7.62
N CYS A 115 15.88 4.42 -8.24
CA CYS A 115 14.79 3.77 -7.52
C CYS A 115 15.31 2.67 -6.57
N LEU A 116 16.22 1.82 -7.04
CA LEU A 116 16.90 0.82 -6.22
C LEU A 116 17.68 1.47 -5.07
N GLU A 117 18.47 2.50 -5.35
CA GLU A 117 19.26 3.21 -4.33
C GLU A 117 18.38 3.84 -3.26
N ASN A 118 17.23 4.43 -3.62
CA ASN A 118 16.27 4.98 -2.68
C ASN A 118 15.81 3.94 -1.66
N ILE A 119 15.64 2.70 -2.08
CA ILE A 119 15.27 1.61 -1.18
C ILE A 119 16.44 1.18 -0.31
N ILE A 120 17.56 0.77 -0.92
CA ILE A 120 18.63 0.09 -0.18
C ILE A 120 19.42 1.00 0.76
N LYS A 121 19.59 2.29 0.42
CA LYS A 121 20.35 3.24 1.25
C LYS A 121 19.58 3.71 2.48
N ASN A 122 18.24 3.72 2.41
CA ASN A 122 17.40 4.30 3.46
C ASN A 122 16.74 3.24 4.35
N THR A 123 16.83 1.96 4.01
CA THR A 123 16.20 0.88 4.78
C THR A 123 17.01 0.54 6.03
N VAL A 124 16.35 0.58 7.17
CA VAL A 124 16.85 0.13 8.47
C VAL A 124 15.87 -0.90 9.08
N PRO A 125 16.26 -1.67 10.12
CA PRO A 125 15.32 -2.57 10.78
C PRO A 125 14.05 -1.86 11.25
N GLY A 126 12.88 -2.39 10.87
CA GLY A 126 11.57 -1.80 11.14
C GLY A 126 11.06 -0.81 10.10
N SER A 127 11.83 -0.53 9.05
CA SER A 127 11.39 0.35 7.95
C SER A 127 10.15 -0.19 7.23
N ILE A 128 9.26 0.73 6.85
CA ILE A 128 8.14 0.48 5.94
C ILE A 128 8.48 1.07 4.58
N ILE A 129 8.78 0.19 3.63
CA ILE A 129 9.12 0.56 2.26
C ILE A 129 7.85 0.69 1.43
N ALA A 130 7.63 1.84 0.79
CA ALA A 130 6.51 2.07 -0.11
C ALA A 130 6.94 1.96 -1.57
N CYS A 131 6.24 1.06 -2.29
CA CYS A 131 6.31 0.87 -3.74
C CYS A 131 4.90 0.92 -4.34
N HIS A 132 4.78 1.10 -5.65
CA HIS A 132 3.49 1.23 -6.33
C HIS A 132 3.35 0.22 -7.47
N ASP A 133 2.32 -0.61 -7.43
CA ASP A 133 1.95 -1.60 -8.45
C ASP A 133 1.16 -0.98 -9.61
N SER A 134 1.65 0.09 -10.17
CA SER A 134 1.01 0.81 -11.26
C SER A 134 1.79 0.71 -12.56
N LEU A 135 1.10 0.84 -13.70
CA LEU A 135 1.76 0.90 -15.02
C LEU A 135 2.83 2.00 -15.09
N LYS A 136 2.60 3.10 -14.36
CA LYS A 136 3.53 4.23 -14.31
C LYS A 136 4.82 3.87 -13.59
N ALA A 137 4.75 3.06 -12.55
CA ALA A 137 5.89 2.65 -11.73
C ALA A 137 6.61 1.41 -12.29
N PHE A 138 5.97 0.65 -13.17
CA PHE A 138 6.42 -0.68 -13.59
C PHE A 138 7.87 -0.69 -14.07
N LYS A 139 8.24 0.23 -14.97
CA LYS A 139 9.60 0.31 -15.53
C LYS A 139 10.70 0.37 -14.46
N ASN A 140 10.49 1.19 -13.44
CA ASN A 140 11.45 1.35 -12.36
C ASN A 140 11.38 0.16 -11.39
N LEU A 141 10.15 -0.28 -11.06
CA LEU A 141 9.92 -1.29 -10.05
C LEU A 141 10.33 -2.70 -10.48
N GLU A 142 10.13 -3.07 -11.77
CA GLU A 142 10.53 -4.39 -12.27
C GLU A 142 12.05 -4.63 -12.17
N TYR A 143 12.84 -3.55 -12.28
CA TYR A 143 14.28 -3.59 -12.08
C TYR A 143 14.67 -3.52 -10.60
N ALA A 144 14.11 -2.54 -9.88
CA ALA A 144 14.57 -2.19 -8.54
C ALA A 144 14.10 -3.18 -7.47
N LEU A 145 12.84 -3.64 -7.51
CA LEU A 145 12.27 -4.43 -6.43
C LEU A 145 12.96 -5.80 -6.24
N PRO A 146 13.21 -6.61 -7.29
CA PRO A 146 13.89 -7.89 -7.14
C PRO A 146 15.29 -7.74 -6.54
N LYS A 147 16.04 -6.74 -7.01
CA LYS A 147 17.40 -6.45 -6.55
C LYS A 147 17.43 -5.92 -5.12
N ALA A 148 16.47 -5.06 -4.75
CA ALA A 148 16.33 -4.56 -3.38
C ALA A 148 16.04 -5.70 -2.41
N ILE A 149 15.12 -6.60 -2.75
CA ILE A 149 14.78 -7.75 -1.91
C ILE A 149 16.01 -8.66 -1.73
N GLU A 150 16.71 -8.97 -2.81
CA GLU A 150 17.93 -9.80 -2.76
C GLU A 150 19.02 -9.15 -1.89
N TYR A 151 19.30 -7.87 -2.13
CA TYR A 151 20.29 -7.11 -1.36
C TYR A 151 19.97 -7.09 0.14
N LEU A 152 18.71 -6.79 0.49
CA LEU A 152 18.29 -6.69 1.88
C LEU A 152 18.30 -8.08 2.57
N LYS A 153 17.88 -9.15 1.88
CA LYS A 153 18.01 -10.52 2.40
C LYS A 153 19.47 -10.88 2.68
N ASN A 154 20.38 -10.55 1.77
CA ASN A 154 21.82 -10.79 1.94
C ASN A 154 22.42 -9.97 3.11
N LYS A 155 21.77 -8.87 3.51
CA LYS A 155 22.10 -8.09 4.71
C LYS A 155 21.42 -8.60 5.99
N GLY A 156 20.67 -9.70 5.92
CA GLY A 156 20.00 -10.31 7.06
C GLY A 156 18.61 -9.72 7.39
N PHE A 157 18.04 -8.88 6.53
CA PHE A 157 16.67 -8.39 6.74
C PHE A 157 15.62 -9.48 6.49
N VAL A 158 14.61 -9.50 7.34
CA VAL A 158 13.40 -10.31 7.18
C VAL A 158 12.27 -9.41 6.74
N PHE A 159 11.46 -9.89 5.77
CA PHE A 159 10.31 -9.15 5.28
C PHE A 159 9.03 -9.67 5.91
N GLU A 160 8.23 -8.78 6.44
CA GLU A 160 6.95 -9.09 7.08
C GLU A 160 5.81 -8.24 6.52
N THR A 161 4.59 -8.72 6.71
CA THR A 161 3.36 -7.97 6.40
C THR A 161 2.93 -7.14 7.61
N ILE A 162 2.20 -6.06 7.35
CA ILE A 162 1.62 -5.20 8.39
C ILE A 162 0.24 -5.76 8.80
N HIS A 163 0.00 -5.82 10.12
CA HIS A 163 -1.25 -6.33 10.71
C HIS A 163 -1.98 -5.29 11.56
#